data_b76cabb4c7a3871aa2eefc1c4b1303c1
#
_entry.id   b76cabb4c7a3871aa2eefc1c4b1303c1
#
_cell.length_a   1.000
_cell.length_b   1.000
_cell.length_c   1.000
_cell.angle_alpha   90.00
_cell.angle_beta   90.00
_cell.angle_gamma   90.00
#
_symmetry.space_group_name_H-M   'P 1'
#
loop_
_entity.id
_entity.type
_entity.pdbx_description
1 polymer ?
#
loop_
_entity_poly.entity_id
_entity_poly.type
_entity_poly.pdbx_seq_one_letter_code
_entity_poly.pdbx_strand_id
1 'polypeptide(L)'
;MPPRARDRSVHLEIAGLVFRVVGATGPSLAWIKERYRPFLSKKPSRICLRVGIQQAWLTGRPPQPRVDWQNGDFRIRMPACRAQASIAGKRIRLSVPPVPTALSPSLLRLLCSLLLLREGGFMLHASGVAQNHRAWVFCGPSEAGKTTIARLAGERLVLNDETVAIVKRGRGYVACATPFFGEGGPVMASVQAQAPLKGMFFLRKAKRFAHQRLTASQAVERAFPQVFLPKRDHTVVAGILKTLADFAERVPCYDLFFQPHPDLWEYLDEIA
;
A
#
# COMPACT_ATOMS: atom_id res chain seq x y z
N MET A 1 -44.33 6.45 -8.88
CA MET A 1 -43.02 6.90 -8.38
C MET A 1 -41.97 5.91 -8.86
N PRO A 2 -40.94 6.34 -9.60
CA PRO A 2 -39.86 5.42 -9.95
C PRO A 2 -39.13 5.04 -8.65
N PRO A 3 -38.64 3.78 -8.51
CA PRO A 3 -37.96 3.35 -7.32
C PRO A 3 -36.70 4.23 -7.09
N ARG A 4 -36.60 4.79 -5.87
CA ARG A 4 -35.41 5.55 -5.46
C ARG A 4 -34.18 4.78 -5.88
N ALA A 5 -33.28 5.40 -6.64
CA ALA A 5 -32.01 4.83 -7.06
C ALA A 5 -31.32 4.29 -5.82
N ARG A 6 -31.28 2.96 -5.66
CA ARG A 6 -30.50 2.30 -4.60
C ARG A 6 -29.10 2.89 -4.65
N ASP A 7 -28.62 3.39 -3.53
CA ASP A 7 -27.29 4.00 -3.40
C ASP A 7 -26.23 3.02 -3.95
N ARG A 8 -25.89 3.21 -5.24
CA ARG A 8 -24.93 2.37 -5.96
C ARG A 8 -23.52 2.76 -5.53
N SER A 9 -23.21 2.54 -4.28
CA SER A 9 -21.88 2.81 -3.73
C SER A 9 -21.29 1.55 -3.09
N VAL A 10 -19.97 1.55 -2.98
CA VAL A 10 -19.22 0.54 -2.24
C VAL A 10 -18.19 1.23 -1.36
N HIS A 11 -18.01 0.70 -0.15
CA HIS A 11 -16.96 1.19 0.75
C HIS A 11 -15.79 0.23 0.75
N LEU A 12 -14.58 0.78 0.62
CA LEU A 12 -13.31 0.06 0.70
C LEU A 12 -12.49 0.65 1.84
N GLU A 13 -11.91 -0.20 2.66
CA GLU A 13 -10.98 0.21 3.71
C GLU A 13 -9.60 -0.42 3.44
N ILE A 14 -8.59 0.43 3.24
CA ILE A 14 -7.20 0.02 2.99
C ILE A 14 -6.32 0.84 3.92
N ALA A 15 -5.61 0.16 4.82
CA ALA A 15 -4.69 0.80 5.77
C ALA A 15 -5.34 1.96 6.59
N GLY A 16 -6.63 1.82 6.93
CA GLY A 16 -7.41 2.84 7.65
C GLY A 16 -7.99 3.95 6.77
N LEU A 17 -7.67 4.01 5.49
CA LEU A 17 -8.31 4.89 4.53
C LEU A 17 -9.64 4.27 4.09
N VAL A 18 -10.76 4.90 4.46
CA VAL A 18 -12.11 4.43 4.06
C VAL A 18 -12.62 5.26 2.89
N PHE A 19 -12.71 4.63 1.73
CA PHE A 19 -13.21 5.21 0.49
C PHE A 19 -14.68 4.86 0.29
N ARG A 20 -15.52 5.84 -0.04
CA ARG A 20 -16.84 5.62 -0.62
C ARG A 20 -16.75 5.82 -2.13
N VAL A 21 -16.85 4.73 -2.88
CA VAL A 21 -16.81 4.73 -4.35
C VAL A 21 -18.23 4.93 -4.86
N VAL A 22 -18.45 5.97 -5.66
CA VAL A 22 -19.75 6.32 -6.26
C VAL A 22 -19.61 6.58 -7.75
N GLY A 23 -20.71 6.44 -8.52
CA GLY A 23 -20.75 6.75 -9.95
C GLY A 23 -20.17 5.65 -10.86
N ALA A 24 -19.70 4.53 -10.31
CA ALA A 24 -19.28 3.38 -11.12
C ALA A 24 -20.50 2.67 -11.73
N THR A 25 -20.31 2.07 -12.93
CA THR A 25 -21.34 1.24 -13.58
C THR A 25 -21.62 -0.03 -12.80
N GLY A 26 -22.73 -0.72 -13.11
CA GLY A 26 -23.03 -2.02 -12.51
C GLY A 26 -21.89 -3.03 -12.67
N PRO A 27 -21.35 -3.27 -13.87
CA PRO A 27 -20.19 -4.13 -14.08
C PRO A 27 -18.95 -3.68 -13.31
N SER A 28 -18.65 -2.37 -13.27
CA SER A 28 -17.51 -1.85 -12.50
C SER A 28 -17.68 -2.06 -10.99
N LEU A 29 -18.90 -1.87 -10.47
CA LEU A 29 -19.18 -2.14 -9.05
C LEU A 29 -19.05 -3.62 -8.70
N ALA A 30 -19.51 -4.51 -9.57
CA ALA A 30 -19.37 -5.95 -9.38
C ALA A 30 -17.89 -6.36 -9.35
N TRP A 31 -17.10 -5.86 -10.30
CA TRP A 31 -15.66 -6.09 -10.35
C TRP A 31 -14.94 -5.54 -9.11
N ILE A 32 -15.25 -4.32 -8.65
CA ILE A 32 -14.67 -3.73 -7.44
C ILE A 32 -14.99 -4.60 -6.22
N LYS A 33 -16.23 -5.04 -6.06
CA LYS A 33 -16.63 -5.89 -4.93
C LYS A 33 -15.90 -7.23 -4.94
N GLU A 34 -15.74 -7.84 -6.09
CA GLU A 34 -15.02 -9.12 -6.21
C GLU A 34 -13.53 -8.95 -5.97
N ARG A 35 -12.90 -7.99 -6.68
CA ARG A 35 -11.45 -7.76 -6.63
C ARG A 35 -10.95 -7.32 -5.25
N TYR A 36 -11.77 -6.56 -4.54
CA TYR A 36 -11.44 -6.02 -3.22
C TYR A 36 -12.30 -6.60 -2.10
N ARG A 37 -12.86 -7.78 -2.30
CA ARG A 37 -13.80 -8.44 -1.35
C ARG A 37 -13.30 -8.41 0.11
N PRO A 38 -12.05 -8.77 0.45
CA PRO A 38 -11.55 -8.74 1.83
C PRO A 38 -11.42 -7.33 2.42
N PHE A 39 -11.44 -6.30 1.59
CA PHE A 39 -11.29 -4.89 1.95
C PHE A 39 -12.60 -4.10 1.87
N LEU A 40 -13.73 -4.78 1.69
CA LEU A 40 -15.05 -4.16 1.79
C LEU A 40 -15.30 -3.74 3.25
N SER A 41 -15.87 -2.54 3.43
CA SER A 41 -16.10 -1.98 4.75
C SER A 41 -17.53 -1.48 4.92
N LYS A 42 -18.04 -1.56 6.16
CA LYS A 42 -19.29 -0.91 6.59
C LYS A 42 -19.04 0.39 7.35
N LYS A 43 -17.78 0.75 7.58
CA LYS A 43 -17.43 1.97 8.31
C LYS A 43 -17.81 3.22 7.53
N PRO A 44 -18.15 4.33 8.21
CA PRO A 44 -18.41 5.61 7.57
C PRO A 44 -17.15 6.07 6.83
N SER A 45 -17.32 6.43 5.56
CA SER A 45 -16.19 6.86 4.74
C SER A 45 -15.81 8.30 5.04
N ARG A 46 -14.51 8.57 5.06
CA ARG A 46 -13.96 9.92 5.14
C ARG A 46 -13.53 10.45 3.76
N ILE A 47 -13.47 9.58 2.74
CA ILE A 47 -12.98 9.92 1.40
C ILE A 47 -14.04 9.53 0.38
N CYS A 48 -14.57 10.51 -0.36
CA CYS A 48 -15.49 10.25 -1.46
C CYS A 48 -14.70 10.13 -2.77
N LEU A 49 -14.75 8.96 -3.40
CA LEU A 49 -14.14 8.65 -4.68
C LEU A 49 -15.26 8.54 -5.73
N ARG A 50 -15.41 9.59 -6.55
CA ARG A 50 -16.41 9.62 -7.63
C ARG A 50 -15.78 9.16 -8.93
N VAL A 51 -16.32 8.10 -9.50
CA VAL A 51 -15.94 7.58 -10.81
C VAL A 51 -16.85 8.21 -11.85
N GLY A 52 -16.28 8.88 -12.85
CA GLY A 52 -16.95 9.35 -14.06
C GLY A 52 -16.42 8.60 -15.27
N ILE A 53 -17.30 8.20 -16.17
CA ILE A 53 -16.94 7.52 -17.41
C ILE A 53 -16.75 8.55 -18.50
N GLN A 54 -15.65 8.45 -19.24
CA GLN A 54 -15.33 9.34 -20.33
C GLN A 54 -14.94 8.54 -21.58
N GLN A 55 -15.67 8.72 -22.67
CA GLN A 55 -15.46 7.96 -23.93
C GLN A 55 -14.27 8.44 -24.76
N ALA A 56 -13.80 9.68 -24.56
CA ALA A 56 -12.86 10.37 -25.46
C ALA A 56 -11.37 9.95 -25.34
N TRP A 57 -11.05 8.79 -24.73
CA TRP A 57 -9.67 8.44 -24.37
C TRP A 57 -8.95 7.50 -25.35
N LEU A 58 -9.60 7.08 -26.41
CA LEU A 58 -9.11 5.99 -27.27
C LEU A 58 -8.26 6.47 -28.46
N THR A 59 -7.98 7.76 -28.58
CA THR A 59 -7.17 8.29 -29.68
C THR A 59 -5.85 8.87 -29.17
N GLY A 60 -4.73 8.17 -29.45
CA GLY A 60 -3.39 8.66 -29.19
C GLY A 60 -2.54 7.74 -28.31
N ARG A 61 -1.21 7.99 -28.34
CA ARG A 61 -0.23 7.29 -27.49
C ARG A 61 -0.53 7.61 -26.02
N PRO A 62 -0.70 6.61 -25.12
CA PRO A 62 -1.03 6.88 -23.74
C PRO A 62 0.08 7.73 -23.10
N PRO A 63 -0.27 8.82 -22.39
CA PRO A 63 0.73 9.63 -21.71
C PRO A 63 1.41 8.82 -20.60
N GLN A 64 2.70 9.02 -20.37
CA GLN A 64 3.37 8.47 -19.20
C GLN A 64 2.65 8.90 -17.92
N PRO A 65 2.61 8.05 -16.88
CA PRO A 65 2.01 8.41 -15.61
C PRO A 65 2.64 9.70 -15.05
N ARG A 66 1.79 10.69 -14.78
CA ARG A 66 2.20 11.98 -14.19
C ARG A 66 1.32 12.32 -13.00
N VAL A 67 1.95 12.85 -11.96
CA VAL A 67 1.28 13.41 -10.79
C VAL A 67 1.74 14.86 -10.65
N ASP A 68 0.81 15.79 -10.66
CA ASP A 68 1.08 17.22 -10.47
C ASP A 68 0.45 17.64 -9.15
N TRP A 69 1.24 18.23 -8.26
CA TRP A 69 0.80 18.81 -7.00
C TRP A 69 0.57 20.32 -7.16
N GLN A 70 -0.52 20.80 -6.58
CA GLN A 70 -0.78 22.24 -6.43
C GLN A 70 -1.58 22.48 -5.14
N ASN A 71 -1.04 23.30 -4.24
CA ASN A 71 -1.72 23.78 -3.01
C ASN A 71 -2.36 22.65 -2.18
N GLY A 72 -1.70 21.51 -2.13
CA GLY A 72 -2.22 20.37 -1.38
C GLY A 72 -3.19 19.46 -2.12
N ASP A 73 -3.60 19.81 -3.31
CA ASP A 73 -4.35 18.97 -4.23
C ASP A 73 -3.41 18.28 -5.22
N PHE A 74 -3.84 17.19 -5.81
CA PHE A 74 -3.06 16.52 -6.85
C PHE A 74 -3.91 16.15 -8.06
N ARG A 75 -3.26 16.19 -9.23
CA ARG A 75 -3.81 15.67 -10.49
C ARG A 75 -2.97 14.50 -10.94
N ILE A 76 -3.63 13.38 -11.21
CA ILE A 76 -2.99 12.19 -11.77
C ILE A 76 -3.42 12.05 -13.22
N ARG A 77 -2.44 11.82 -14.10
CA ARG A 77 -2.66 11.40 -15.48
C ARG A 77 -1.98 10.07 -15.71
N MET A 78 -2.74 9.05 -16.03
CA MET A 78 -2.24 7.70 -16.35
C MET A 78 -2.74 7.31 -17.75
N PRO A 79 -2.15 6.29 -18.39
CA PRO A 79 -2.55 5.87 -19.76
C PRO A 79 -4.05 5.66 -19.95
N ALA A 80 -4.75 5.14 -18.97
CA ALA A 80 -6.19 4.85 -19.03
C ALA A 80 -7.01 5.58 -17.96
N CYS A 81 -6.48 6.66 -17.34
CA CYS A 81 -7.18 7.31 -16.24
C CYS A 81 -6.69 8.74 -16.00
N ARG A 82 -7.60 9.63 -15.66
CA ARG A 82 -7.31 10.93 -15.03
C ARG A 82 -7.94 10.96 -13.66
N ALA A 83 -7.19 11.39 -12.66
CA ALA A 83 -7.71 11.66 -11.35
C ALA A 83 -7.41 13.10 -10.94
N GLN A 84 -8.40 13.73 -10.34
CA GLN A 84 -8.25 15.00 -9.64
C GLN A 84 -8.68 14.78 -8.20
N ALA A 85 -7.79 15.03 -7.27
CA ALA A 85 -8.07 14.89 -5.86
C ALA A 85 -7.95 16.24 -5.17
N SER A 86 -9.03 16.65 -4.52
CA SER A 86 -9.00 17.65 -3.48
C SER A 86 -8.86 16.94 -2.13
N ILE A 87 -7.67 17.05 -1.55
CA ILE A 87 -7.37 16.34 -0.30
C ILE A 87 -7.99 17.08 0.89
N ALA A 88 -7.97 18.40 0.89
CA ALA A 88 -8.64 19.20 1.90
C ALA A 88 -10.14 18.87 1.98
N GLY A 89 -10.80 18.72 0.83
CA GLY A 89 -12.20 18.30 0.73
C GLY A 89 -12.44 16.80 0.83
N LYS A 90 -11.40 15.97 0.96
CA LYS A 90 -11.49 14.49 0.95
C LYS A 90 -12.30 13.94 -0.22
N ARG A 91 -12.17 14.58 -1.37
CA ARG A 91 -12.92 14.28 -2.59
C ARG A 91 -11.95 13.93 -3.72
N ILE A 92 -12.17 12.80 -4.36
CA ILE A 92 -11.40 12.34 -5.51
C ILE A 92 -12.35 12.16 -6.67
N ARG A 93 -12.07 12.79 -7.80
CA ARG A 93 -12.78 12.58 -9.06
C ARG A 93 -11.89 11.78 -9.99
N LEU A 94 -12.40 10.66 -10.45
CA LEU A 94 -11.76 9.81 -11.46
C LEU A 94 -12.50 9.96 -12.77
N SER A 95 -11.77 10.12 -13.87
CA SER A 95 -12.27 9.97 -15.23
C SER A 95 -11.59 8.75 -15.84
N VAL A 96 -12.36 7.74 -16.20
CA VAL A 96 -11.90 6.43 -16.67
C VAL A 96 -12.67 6.01 -17.92
N PRO A 97 -12.08 5.17 -18.79
CA PRO A 97 -12.82 4.58 -19.90
C PRO A 97 -13.97 3.68 -19.42
N PRO A 98 -14.93 3.34 -20.28
CA PRO A 98 -16.07 2.50 -19.94
C PRO A 98 -15.68 1.01 -19.82
N VAL A 99 -14.76 0.71 -18.91
CA VAL A 99 -14.26 -0.65 -18.65
C VAL A 99 -14.61 -1.10 -17.22
N PRO A 100 -14.84 -2.40 -17.01
CA PRO A 100 -15.12 -2.92 -15.65
C PRO A 100 -14.01 -2.57 -14.64
N THR A 101 -12.75 -2.58 -15.08
CA THR A 101 -11.55 -2.34 -14.26
C THR A 101 -11.27 -0.86 -13.95
N ALA A 102 -12.32 -0.03 -13.91
CA ALA A 102 -12.23 1.42 -13.72
C ALA A 102 -11.40 1.86 -12.49
N LEU A 103 -11.43 1.07 -11.41
CA LEU A 103 -10.60 1.28 -10.22
C LEU A 103 -9.48 0.24 -10.16
N SER A 104 -8.52 0.34 -11.09
CA SER A 104 -7.41 -0.60 -11.16
C SER A 104 -6.54 -0.60 -9.89
N PRO A 105 -5.90 -1.74 -9.53
CA PRO A 105 -5.00 -1.81 -8.38
C PRO A 105 -3.88 -0.77 -8.41
N SER A 106 -3.30 -0.51 -9.58
CA SER A 106 -2.24 0.50 -9.73
C SER A 106 -2.71 1.91 -9.41
N LEU A 107 -3.93 2.28 -9.86
CA LEU A 107 -4.52 3.58 -9.54
C LEU A 107 -4.84 3.69 -8.04
N LEU A 108 -5.48 2.67 -7.48
CA LEU A 108 -5.85 2.68 -6.07
C LEU A 108 -4.61 2.68 -5.16
N ARG A 109 -3.56 1.92 -5.50
CA ARG A 109 -2.28 1.95 -4.81
C ARG A 109 -1.64 3.34 -4.83
N LEU A 110 -1.65 4.01 -5.99
CA LEU A 110 -1.15 5.38 -6.13
C LEU A 110 -1.93 6.36 -5.24
N LEU A 111 -3.26 6.28 -5.24
CA LEU A 111 -4.11 7.11 -4.38
C LEU A 111 -3.83 6.87 -2.89
N CYS A 112 -3.73 5.60 -2.48
CA CYS A 112 -3.40 5.26 -1.10
C CYS A 112 -2.01 5.77 -0.70
N SER A 113 -0.99 5.64 -1.57
CA SER A 113 0.36 6.15 -1.28
C SER A 113 0.37 7.65 -1.02
N LEU A 114 -0.35 8.43 -1.85
CA LEU A 114 -0.45 9.89 -1.70
C LEU A 114 -1.19 10.31 -0.43
N LEU A 115 -2.27 9.60 -0.09
CA LEU A 115 -3.07 9.90 1.09
C LEU A 115 -2.37 9.52 2.38
N LEU A 116 -1.73 8.34 2.42
CA LEU A 116 -0.97 7.87 3.59
C LEU A 116 0.19 8.78 3.93
N LEU A 117 0.89 9.30 2.92
CA LEU A 117 2.01 10.22 3.16
C LEU A 117 1.59 11.45 3.97
N ARG A 118 0.38 11.94 3.77
CA ARG A 118 -0.17 13.08 4.54
C ARG A 118 -0.53 12.74 5.99
N GLU A 119 -0.82 11.47 6.23
CA GLU A 119 -1.12 10.96 7.58
C GLU A 119 0.13 10.42 8.30
N GLY A 120 1.33 10.72 7.78
CA GLY A 120 2.59 10.24 8.34
C GLY A 120 2.84 8.75 8.10
N GLY A 121 2.19 8.17 7.09
CA GLY A 121 2.38 6.80 6.65
C GLY A 121 3.00 6.71 5.26
N PHE A 122 3.29 5.50 4.79
CA PHE A 122 3.84 5.23 3.47
C PHE A 122 3.55 3.79 3.05
N MET A 123 3.73 3.49 1.76
CA MET A 123 3.68 2.13 1.23
C MET A 123 5.06 1.67 0.82
N LEU A 124 5.35 0.41 1.11
CA LEU A 124 6.63 -0.23 0.81
C LEU A 124 6.45 -1.40 -0.16
N HIS A 125 7.41 -1.56 -1.05
CA HIS A 125 7.64 -2.81 -1.75
C HIS A 125 8.32 -3.79 -0.79
N ALA A 126 7.51 -4.57 -0.07
CA ALA A 126 7.93 -5.38 1.06
C ALA A 126 7.02 -6.58 1.26
N SER A 127 7.52 -7.60 1.95
CA SER A 127 6.71 -8.62 2.58
C SER A 127 6.41 -8.25 4.03
N GLY A 128 5.19 -8.47 4.49
CA GLY A 128 4.78 -8.26 5.88
C GLY A 128 4.18 -9.52 6.47
N VAL A 129 4.61 -9.88 7.67
CA VAL A 129 4.12 -11.05 8.40
C VAL A 129 3.75 -10.63 9.81
N ALA A 130 2.65 -11.15 10.32
CA ALA A 130 2.17 -10.87 11.67
C ALA A 130 1.92 -12.15 12.46
N GLN A 131 2.22 -12.09 13.75
CA GLN A 131 1.95 -13.14 14.73
C GLN A 131 1.78 -12.50 16.11
N ASN A 132 0.90 -13.01 16.96
CA ASN A 132 0.72 -12.58 18.34
C ASN A 132 0.57 -11.05 18.48
N HIS A 133 -0.24 -10.43 17.61
CA HIS A 133 -0.45 -8.98 17.56
C HIS A 133 0.83 -8.16 17.31
N ARG A 134 1.84 -8.73 16.67
CA ARG A 134 3.09 -8.06 16.28
C ARG A 134 3.30 -8.28 14.79
N ALA A 135 3.91 -7.32 14.12
CA ALA A 135 4.25 -7.44 12.70
C ALA A 135 5.74 -7.17 12.46
N TRP A 136 6.27 -7.86 11.48
CA TRP A 136 7.60 -7.65 10.91
C TRP A 136 7.47 -7.38 9.43
N VAL A 137 8.31 -6.49 8.92
CA VAL A 137 8.34 -6.12 7.51
C VAL A 137 9.72 -6.40 6.93
N PHE A 138 9.74 -7.04 5.78
CA PHE A 138 10.94 -7.50 5.10
C PHE A 138 11.09 -6.81 3.75
N CYS A 139 12.14 -6.00 3.62
CA CYS A 139 12.47 -5.18 2.46
C CYS A 139 13.70 -5.71 1.75
N GLY A 140 13.83 -5.37 0.48
CA GLY A 140 15.01 -5.69 -0.33
C GLY A 140 14.74 -5.56 -1.81
N PRO A 141 15.78 -5.57 -2.65
CA PRO A 141 15.63 -5.53 -4.10
C PRO A 141 14.84 -6.73 -4.63
N SER A 142 14.60 -6.75 -5.94
CA SER A 142 14.05 -7.94 -6.57
C SER A 142 14.92 -9.16 -6.23
N GLU A 143 14.29 -10.33 -6.03
CA GLU A 143 14.96 -11.60 -5.69
C GLU A 143 15.69 -11.63 -4.33
N ALA A 144 15.53 -10.60 -3.49
CA ALA A 144 16.14 -10.62 -2.16
C ALA A 144 15.56 -11.71 -1.23
N GLY A 145 14.38 -12.27 -1.55
CA GLY A 145 13.73 -13.33 -0.78
C GLY A 145 12.48 -12.91 -0.02
N LYS A 146 11.87 -11.76 -0.34
CA LYS A 146 10.62 -11.29 0.28
C LYS A 146 9.50 -12.33 0.22
N THR A 147 9.20 -12.83 -0.98
CA THR A 147 8.19 -13.88 -1.20
C THR A 147 8.59 -15.21 -0.56
N THR A 148 9.89 -15.52 -0.48
CA THR A 148 10.39 -16.71 0.22
C THR A 148 10.06 -16.64 1.71
N ILE A 149 10.27 -15.49 2.36
CA ILE A 149 9.91 -15.31 3.77
C ILE A 149 8.40 -15.45 3.99
N ALA A 150 7.59 -14.91 3.09
CA ALA A 150 6.13 -15.08 3.15
C ALA A 150 5.71 -16.56 3.06
N ARG A 151 6.37 -17.34 2.18
CA ARG A 151 6.11 -18.79 2.06
C ARG A 151 6.58 -19.59 3.27
N LEU A 152 7.67 -19.17 3.91
CA LEU A 152 8.18 -19.80 5.13
C LEU A 152 7.43 -19.38 6.39
N ALA A 153 6.42 -18.50 6.29
CA ALA A 153 5.69 -17.98 7.44
C ALA A 153 4.91 -19.05 8.23
N GLY A 154 4.63 -20.22 7.64
CA GLY A 154 3.88 -21.28 8.29
C GLY A 154 2.46 -20.80 8.64
N GLU A 155 2.07 -20.93 9.91
CA GLU A 155 0.76 -20.50 10.42
C GLU A 155 0.67 -18.98 10.70
N ARG A 156 1.76 -18.23 10.52
CA ARG A 156 1.78 -16.78 10.72
C ARG A 156 0.96 -16.08 9.64
N LEU A 157 0.33 -14.99 10.01
CA LEU A 157 -0.48 -14.21 9.09
C LEU A 157 0.39 -13.41 8.13
N VAL A 158 0.39 -13.75 6.85
CA VAL A 158 1.01 -12.93 5.80
C VAL A 158 0.08 -11.75 5.48
N LEU A 159 0.54 -10.54 5.79
CA LEU A 159 -0.18 -9.30 5.48
C LEU A 159 -0.17 -9.03 3.97
N ASN A 160 0.98 -9.16 3.35
CA ASN A 160 1.20 -9.08 1.90
C ASN A 160 2.66 -9.48 1.60
N ASP A 161 2.96 -9.92 0.37
CA ASP A 161 4.31 -10.30 -0.07
C ASP A 161 4.90 -9.36 -1.14
N GLU A 162 4.15 -8.31 -1.50
CA GLU A 162 4.52 -7.35 -2.55
C GLU A 162 4.39 -5.89 -2.07
N THR A 163 3.27 -5.55 -1.41
CA THR A 163 3.00 -4.17 -1.00
C THR A 163 2.40 -4.12 0.41
N VAL A 164 3.14 -3.59 1.36
CA VAL A 164 2.70 -3.36 2.74
C VAL A 164 2.52 -1.87 2.99
N ALA A 165 1.44 -1.50 3.67
CA ALA A 165 1.24 -0.12 4.12
C ALA A 165 1.72 0.03 5.57
N ILE A 166 2.50 1.08 5.82
CA ILE A 166 2.97 1.47 7.14
C ILE A 166 2.23 2.74 7.56
N VAL A 167 1.56 2.68 8.69
CA VAL A 167 0.67 3.76 9.16
C VAL A 167 1.08 4.18 10.55
N LYS A 168 1.24 5.48 10.75
CA LYS A 168 1.51 6.04 12.08
C LYS A 168 0.27 5.94 12.96
N ARG A 169 0.39 5.41 14.17
CA ARG A 169 -0.65 5.34 15.19
C ARG A 169 -0.09 5.75 16.55
N GLY A 170 -0.53 6.91 17.01
CA GLY A 170 0.02 7.48 18.24
C GLY A 170 1.54 7.66 18.17
N ARG A 171 2.26 7.01 19.09
CA ARG A 171 3.72 7.07 19.15
C ARG A 171 4.42 5.98 18.32
N GLY A 172 3.68 5.04 17.73
CA GLY A 172 4.26 3.90 16.99
C GLY A 172 3.75 3.80 15.57
N TYR A 173 4.08 2.70 14.94
CA TYR A 173 3.69 2.36 13.58
C TYR A 173 3.00 1.00 13.52
N VAL A 174 2.10 0.85 12.57
CA VAL A 174 1.32 -0.36 12.31
C VAL A 174 1.58 -0.79 10.88
N ALA A 175 1.87 -2.06 10.67
CA ALA A 175 1.89 -2.66 9.34
C ALA A 175 0.47 -3.14 8.98
N CYS A 176 0.01 -2.78 7.79
CA CYS A 176 -1.33 -3.10 7.31
C CYS A 176 -1.25 -3.91 6.03
N ALA A 177 -2.11 -4.92 5.93
CA ALA A 177 -2.37 -5.64 4.70
C ALA A 177 -2.94 -4.72 3.62
N THR A 178 -2.64 -5.03 2.36
CA THR A 178 -3.15 -4.30 1.20
C THR A 178 -3.67 -5.25 0.12
N PRO A 179 -4.58 -4.80 -0.77
CA PRO A 179 -5.04 -5.61 -1.90
C PRO A 179 -4.11 -5.54 -3.12
N PHE A 180 -2.86 -5.14 -2.96
CA PHE A 180 -1.91 -4.88 -4.04
C PHE A 180 -0.86 -5.98 -4.11
N PHE A 181 -1.07 -6.93 -5.02
CA PHE A 181 -0.19 -8.08 -5.25
C PHE A 181 0.57 -7.94 -6.55
N GLY A 182 1.65 -8.69 -6.71
CA GLY A 182 2.34 -8.88 -7.97
C GLY A 182 1.51 -9.64 -9.02
N GLU A 183 2.07 -9.84 -10.20
CA GLU A 183 1.40 -10.50 -11.34
C GLU A 183 0.96 -11.94 -11.02
N GLY A 184 1.67 -12.63 -10.14
CA GLY A 184 1.37 -13.99 -9.69
C GLY A 184 0.19 -14.11 -8.71
N GLY A 185 -0.43 -12.99 -8.31
CA GLY A 185 -1.46 -12.98 -7.27
C GLY A 185 -0.87 -13.09 -5.85
N PRO A 186 -1.72 -13.19 -4.81
CA PRO A 186 -1.26 -13.29 -3.44
C PRO A 186 -0.68 -14.67 -3.13
N VAL A 187 0.43 -14.73 -2.39
CA VAL A 187 1.02 -15.98 -1.88
C VAL A 187 0.08 -16.67 -0.88
N MET A 188 -0.66 -15.89 -0.12
CA MET A 188 -1.65 -16.36 0.84
C MET A 188 -2.99 -15.65 0.61
N ALA A 189 -4.08 -16.19 1.17
CA ALA A 189 -5.38 -15.55 1.09
C ALA A 189 -5.31 -14.08 1.56
N SER A 190 -5.82 -13.18 0.73
CA SER A 190 -5.86 -11.76 1.08
C SER A 190 -6.83 -11.52 2.21
N VAL A 191 -6.38 -10.83 3.24
CA VAL A 191 -7.17 -10.47 4.42
C VAL A 191 -7.00 -8.99 4.75
N GLN A 192 -8.02 -8.39 5.34
CA GLN A 192 -7.91 -7.07 5.93
C GLN A 192 -7.36 -7.23 7.35
N ALA A 193 -6.05 -7.07 7.51
CA ALA A 193 -5.37 -7.23 8.78
C ALA A 193 -4.34 -6.13 9.01
N GLN A 194 -4.04 -5.89 10.28
CA GLN A 194 -3.01 -4.96 10.72
C GLN A 194 -2.45 -5.37 12.07
N ALA A 195 -1.19 -5.06 12.32
CA ALA A 195 -0.57 -5.28 13.63
C ALA A 195 0.50 -4.22 13.91
N PRO A 196 0.76 -3.89 15.20
CA PRO A 196 1.86 -3.04 15.62
C PRO A 196 3.18 -3.53 15.03
N LEU A 197 3.92 -2.64 14.38
CA LEU A 197 5.19 -2.97 13.76
C LEU A 197 6.30 -3.02 14.81
N LYS A 198 6.97 -4.16 14.91
CA LYS A 198 8.04 -4.43 15.86
C LYS A 198 9.43 -4.25 15.26
N GLY A 199 9.57 -4.51 13.96
CA GLY A 199 10.85 -4.36 13.29
C GLY A 199 10.73 -4.35 11.77
N MET A 200 11.73 -3.74 11.15
CA MET A 200 11.92 -3.77 9.70
C MET A 200 13.28 -4.40 9.38
N PHE A 201 13.28 -5.37 8.48
CA PHE A 201 14.45 -6.12 8.09
C PHE A 201 14.76 -5.90 6.62
N PHE A 202 16.01 -5.52 6.34
CA PHE A 202 16.55 -5.43 4.99
C PHE A 202 17.32 -6.70 4.65
N LEU A 203 16.82 -7.44 3.67
CA LEU A 203 17.24 -8.79 3.35
C LEU A 203 18.60 -8.85 2.66
N ARG A 204 19.47 -9.74 3.16
CA ARG A 204 20.77 -10.08 2.61
C ARG A 204 20.89 -11.59 2.54
N LYS A 205 21.15 -12.15 1.35
CA LYS A 205 21.39 -13.57 1.20
C LYS A 205 22.71 -13.96 1.87
N ALA A 206 22.70 -14.99 2.71
CA ALA A 206 23.87 -15.50 3.40
C ALA A 206 23.70 -17.01 3.69
N LYS A 207 24.76 -17.66 4.14
CA LYS A 207 24.76 -19.09 4.52
C LYS A 207 24.37 -19.34 5.97
N ARG A 208 24.27 -18.28 6.80
CA ARG A 208 23.92 -18.35 8.22
C ARG A 208 23.02 -17.18 8.57
N PHE A 209 22.19 -17.34 9.58
CA PHE A 209 21.42 -16.27 10.14
C PHE A 209 22.31 -15.32 10.95
N ALA A 210 22.17 -14.05 10.67
CA ALA A 210 22.77 -12.96 11.44
C ALA A 210 21.94 -11.69 11.24
N HIS A 211 22.02 -10.78 12.18
CA HIS A 211 21.41 -9.47 12.03
C HIS A 211 22.36 -8.37 12.50
N GLN A 212 22.21 -7.20 11.91
CA GLN A 212 22.93 -6.00 12.32
C GLN A 212 21.93 -4.85 12.46
N ARG A 213 21.88 -4.28 13.65
CA ARG A 213 21.03 -3.10 13.88
C ARG A 213 21.55 -1.92 13.09
N LEU A 214 20.63 -1.21 12.43
CA LEU A 214 20.95 -0.01 11.65
C LEU A 214 20.75 1.25 12.50
N THR A 215 21.54 2.26 12.23
CA THR A 215 21.27 3.63 12.68
C THR A 215 20.03 4.19 11.94
N ALA A 216 19.40 5.24 12.47
CA ALA A 216 18.26 5.87 11.82
C ALA A 216 18.60 6.34 10.39
N SER A 217 19.78 6.90 10.17
CA SER A 217 20.24 7.34 8.86
C SER A 217 20.38 6.17 7.86
N GLN A 218 21.00 5.07 8.29
CA GLN A 218 21.11 3.85 7.47
C GLN A 218 19.75 3.23 7.15
N ALA A 219 18.82 3.24 8.12
CA ALA A 219 17.47 2.74 7.93
C ALA A 219 16.71 3.58 6.87
N VAL A 220 16.82 4.91 6.92
CA VAL A 220 16.23 5.81 5.91
C VAL A 220 16.82 5.53 4.53
N GLU A 221 18.15 5.42 4.42
CA GLU A 221 18.83 5.10 3.16
C GLU A 221 18.35 3.78 2.55
N ARG A 222 18.19 2.74 3.37
CA ARG A 222 17.70 1.43 2.93
C ARG A 222 16.21 1.43 2.58
N ALA A 223 15.38 2.16 3.34
CA ALA A 223 13.93 2.16 3.17
C ALA A 223 13.49 3.03 1.98
N PHE A 224 14.14 4.15 1.74
CA PHE A 224 13.72 5.12 0.73
C PHE A 224 13.52 4.51 -0.67
N PRO A 225 14.43 3.68 -1.22
CA PRO A 225 14.23 3.03 -2.52
C PRO A 225 13.04 2.06 -2.57
N GLN A 226 12.58 1.57 -1.41
CA GLN A 226 11.47 0.62 -1.31
C GLN A 226 10.11 1.31 -1.17
N VAL A 227 10.08 2.64 -0.96
CA VAL A 227 8.82 3.40 -0.85
C VAL A 227 8.19 3.58 -2.22
N PHE A 228 6.88 3.29 -2.32
CA PHE A 228 6.10 3.64 -3.50
C PHE A 228 5.97 5.16 -3.64
N LEU A 229 6.80 5.73 -4.52
CA LEU A 229 6.82 7.13 -4.85
C LEU A 229 6.05 7.37 -6.15
N PRO A 230 4.94 8.13 -6.12
CA PRO A 230 4.19 8.44 -7.33
C PRO A 230 4.94 9.35 -8.31
N LYS A 231 5.85 10.17 -7.81
CA LYS A 231 6.74 11.06 -8.57
C LYS A 231 7.90 11.50 -7.67
N ARG A 232 9.06 11.73 -8.29
CA ARG A 232 10.23 12.35 -7.62
C ARG A 232 10.10 13.88 -7.61
N ASP A 233 9.01 14.39 -7.07
CA ASP A 233 8.83 15.82 -6.79
C ASP A 233 9.53 16.16 -5.48
N HIS A 234 10.24 17.30 -5.42
CA HIS A 234 11.00 17.69 -4.23
C HIS A 234 10.15 17.74 -2.96
N THR A 235 8.93 18.24 -3.03
CA THR A 235 8.01 18.32 -1.88
C THR A 235 7.60 16.93 -1.40
N VAL A 236 7.28 16.01 -2.31
CA VAL A 236 6.94 14.63 -2.00
C VAL A 236 8.13 13.89 -1.41
N VAL A 237 9.32 14.04 -2.00
CA VAL A 237 10.56 13.44 -1.52
C VAL A 237 10.89 13.93 -0.11
N ALA A 238 10.85 15.24 0.13
CA ALA A 238 11.11 15.83 1.45
C ALA A 238 10.09 15.30 2.50
N GLY A 239 8.82 15.21 2.15
CA GLY A 239 7.77 14.65 3.01
C GLY A 239 8.04 13.20 3.38
N ILE A 240 8.46 12.37 2.43
CA ILE A 240 8.81 10.98 2.66
C ILE A 240 10.07 10.85 3.53
N LEU A 241 11.12 11.60 3.25
CA LEU A 241 12.34 11.57 4.07
C LEU A 241 12.05 11.95 5.52
N LYS A 242 11.23 12.98 5.74
CA LYS A 242 10.77 13.36 7.10
C LYS A 242 9.99 12.23 7.77
N THR A 243 9.09 11.56 7.04
CA THR A 243 8.30 10.44 7.58
C THR A 243 9.18 9.24 7.89
N LEU A 244 10.14 8.91 7.02
CA LEU A 244 11.09 7.82 7.24
C LEU A 244 12.05 8.10 8.40
N ALA A 245 12.46 9.36 8.61
CA ALA A 245 13.28 9.74 9.76
C ALA A 245 12.52 9.48 11.08
N ASP A 246 11.28 10.00 11.20
CA ASP A 246 10.42 9.72 12.38
C ASP A 246 10.16 8.22 12.57
N PHE A 247 9.99 7.49 11.48
CA PHE A 247 9.82 6.04 11.50
C PHE A 247 11.07 5.32 12.04
N ALA A 248 12.25 5.64 11.53
CA ALA A 248 13.50 4.98 11.89
C ALA A 248 13.96 5.25 13.34
N GLU A 249 13.49 6.36 13.94
CA GLU A 249 13.69 6.64 15.36
C GLU A 249 12.82 5.76 16.28
N ARG A 250 11.67 5.27 15.78
CA ARG A 250 10.65 4.58 16.56
C ARG A 250 10.59 3.09 16.33
N VAL A 251 10.99 2.63 15.15
CA VAL A 251 10.94 1.23 14.74
C VAL A 251 12.35 0.71 14.55
N PRO A 252 12.74 -0.34 15.28
CA PRO A 252 14.02 -0.99 15.07
C PRO A 252 14.17 -1.49 13.65
N CYS A 253 15.30 -1.15 13.01
CA CYS A 253 15.64 -1.57 11.64
C CYS A 253 16.93 -2.37 11.65
N TYR A 254 16.99 -3.41 10.83
CA TYR A 254 18.13 -4.34 10.77
C TYR A 254 18.47 -4.73 9.35
N ASP A 255 19.76 -4.90 9.02
CA ASP A 255 20.14 -5.80 7.93
C ASP A 255 19.99 -7.25 8.46
N LEU A 256 19.25 -8.09 7.74
CA LEU A 256 19.04 -9.50 8.06
C LEU A 256 19.77 -10.38 7.06
N PHE A 257 20.79 -11.05 7.50
CA PHE A 257 21.52 -12.07 6.73
C PHE A 257 20.81 -13.40 6.92
N PHE A 258 20.36 -14.03 5.83
CA PHE A 258 19.56 -15.24 5.93
C PHE A 258 19.73 -16.19 4.75
N GLN A 259 19.43 -17.46 4.99
CA GLN A 259 19.17 -18.49 3.99
C GLN A 259 17.68 -18.89 4.05
N PRO A 260 17.10 -19.43 2.95
CA PRO A 260 15.72 -19.89 2.95
C PRO A 260 15.58 -21.20 3.74
N HIS A 261 15.42 -21.09 5.05
CA HIS A 261 15.26 -22.21 5.98
C HIS A 261 14.13 -21.94 6.98
N PRO A 262 13.32 -22.94 7.39
CA PRO A 262 12.23 -22.78 8.34
C PRO A 262 12.66 -22.17 9.69
N ASP A 263 13.85 -22.47 10.20
CA ASP A 263 14.40 -21.95 11.46
C ASP A 263 14.57 -20.42 11.49
N LEU A 264 14.37 -19.77 10.33
CA LEU A 264 14.39 -18.31 10.25
C LEU A 264 13.44 -17.68 11.27
N TRP A 265 12.26 -18.27 11.46
CA TRP A 265 11.26 -17.71 12.34
C TRP A 265 11.61 -17.90 13.81
N GLU A 266 12.23 -19.02 14.20
CA GLU A 266 12.78 -19.22 15.54
C GLU A 266 13.85 -18.17 15.82
N TYR A 267 14.77 -17.97 14.89
CA TYR A 267 15.78 -16.93 14.97
C TYR A 267 15.21 -15.51 15.09
N LEU A 268 14.13 -15.18 14.36
CA LEU A 268 13.49 -13.87 14.44
C LEU A 268 12.74 -13.66 15.75
N ASP A 269 12.16 -14.70 16.33
CA ASP A 269 11.46 -14.65 17.61
C ASP A 269 12.44 -14.37 18.79
N GLU A 270 13.72 -14.71 18.65
CA GLU A 270 14.78 -14.40 19.63
C GLU A 270 15.23 -12.92 19.61
N ILE A 271 15.14 -12.25 18.46
CA ILE A 271 15.63 -10.86 18.29
C ILE A 271 14.51 -9.81 18.44
N ALA A 272 13.26 -10.19 18.47
CA ALA A 272 12.08 -9.30 18.47
C ALA A 272 11.35 -9.26 19.84
#